data_c0b9ac3b27fb16f81f6c345bf60211df
#
_entry.id   c0b9ac3b27fb16f81f6c345bf60211df
#
_cell.length_a   1.000
_cell.length_b   1.000
_cell.length_c   1.000
_cell.angle_alpha   90.00
_cell.angle_beta   90.00
_cell.angle_gamma   90.00
#
_symmetry.space_group_name_H-M   'P 1'
#
loop_
_entity.id
_entity.type
_entity.pdbx_description
1 polymer ?
#
loop_
_entity_poly.entity_id
_entity_poly.type
_entity_poly.pdbx_seq_one_letter_code
_entity_poly.pdbx_strand_id
1 'polypeptide(L)'
;MSMPDLTPTLSAVLATLAILPVFGLLKGVSPAISPELLKVLAEMGHGDEIVFSDAHFPAHTMNARVIRADGLGCDEILKGLAPLVELDSYATPVIMMEAVKGDTLDPEVEKKYRAALGYKGTIERMERYAFYERAKGAYAVVLTGETAKYGNIIIKKGVTPVAK
;
A
#
# COMPACT_ATOMS: atom_id res chain seq x y z
N MET A 1 5.13 68.53 -25.53
CA MET A 1 5.30 68.11 -24.08
C MET A 1 4.28 67.04 -23.80
N SER A 2 4.69 65.81 -24.04
CA SER A 2 3.84 64.59 -23.97
C SER A 2 4.08 63.91 -22.65
N MET A 3 3.03 63.70 -21.90
CA MET A 3 3.09 62.95 -20.62
C MET A 3 3.22 61.43 -20.86
N PRO A 4 4.03 60.71 -20.11
CA PRO A 4 4.06 59.27 -20.24
C PRO A 4 2.89 58.62 -19.51
N ASP A 5 2.23 57.69 -20.19
CA ASP A 5 1.20 56.79 -19.68
C ASP A 5 1.77 55.90 -18.62
N LEU A 6 1.28 56.06 -17.39
CA LEU A 6 1.52 55.13 -16.28
C LEU A 6 0.32 54.18 -16.17
N THR A 7 0.32 53.15 -17.02
CA THR A 7 -0.55 51.99 -16.74
C THR A 7 0.18 51.03 -15.82
N PRO A 8 -0.31 50.75 -14.61
CA PRO A 8 0.25 49.69 -13.79
C PRO A 8 -0.22 48.35 -14.35
N THR A 9 0.71 47.57 -14.87
CA THR A 9 0.48 46.17 -15.18
C THR A 9 0.22 45.43 -13.86
N LEU A 10 -1.05 45.09 -13.61
CA LEU A 10 -1.43 44.18 -12.54
C LEU A 10 -0.89 42.79 -12.87
N SER A 11 0.30 42.50 -12.40
CA SER A 11 0.83 41.14 -12.35
C SER A 11 -0.02 40.35 -11.35
N ALA A 12 -0.99 39.61 -11.85
CA ALA A 12 -1.77 38.69 -11.05
C ALA A 12 -0.84 37.56 -10.63
N VAL A 13 -0.25 37.68 -9.44
CA VAL A 13 0.35 36.56 -8.74
C VAL A 13 -0.79 35.66 -8.31
N LEU A 14 -1.11 34.66 -9.15
CA LEU A 14 -1.93 33.54 -8.73
C LEU A 14 -1.12 32.80 -7.65
N ALA A 15 -1.33 33.16 -6.39
CA ALA A 15 -0.92 32.34 -5.28
C ALA A 15 -1.78 31.08 -5.33
N THR A 16 -1.24 30.04 -5.95
CA THR A 16 -1.80 28.70 -5.83
C THR A 16 -1.64 28.31 -4.35
N LEU A 17 -2.71 28.54 -3.59
CA LEU A 17 -2.82 28.06 -2.22
C LEU A 17 -2.80 26.52 -2.33
N ALA A 18 -1.63 25.93 -2.20
CA ALA A 18 -1.52 24.50 -2.01
C ALA A 18 -2.26 24.19 -0.71
N ILE A 19 -3.48 23.69 -0.81
CA ILE A 19 -4.18 23.09 0.32
C ILE A 19 -3.37 21.86 0.66
N LEU A 20 -2.39 22.02 1.55
CA LEU A 20 -1.72 20.89 2.18
C LEU A 20 -2.82 20.14 2.94
N PRO A 21 -3.08 18.88 2.61
CA PRO A 21 -4.02 18.11 3.38
C PRO A 21 -3.55 18.11 4.84
N VAL A 22 -4.42 18.61 5.72
CA VAL A 22 -4.16 18.56 7.17
C VAL A 22 -4.42 17.12 7.60
N PHE A 23 -3.42 16.28 7.40
CA PHE A 23 -3.41 14.96 8.00
C PHE A 23 -2.94 15.11 9.45
N GLY A 24 -3.60 14.43 10.37
CA GLY A 24 -3.08 14.25 11.72
C GLY A 24 -1.82 13.39 11.63
N LEU A 25 -0.68 14.02 11.35
CA LEU A 25 0.58 13.32 11.14
C LEU A 25 1.13 12.81 12.47
N LEU A 26 1.37 11.50 12.54
CA LEU A 26 2.13 10.89 13.61
C LEU A 26 3.62 10.87 13.22
N LYS A 27 4.47 11.26 14.15
CA LYS A 27 5.91 11.19 13.93
C LYS A 27 6.34 9.73 13.71
N GLY A 28 7.03 9.47 12.62
CA GLY A 28 7.52 8.13 12.27
C GLY A 28 6.49 7.22 11.58
N VAL A 29 5.26 7.70 11.36
CA VAL A 29 4.23 6.95 10.61
C VAL A 29 3.94 7.66 9.29
N SER A 30 3.99 6.91 8.19
CA SER A 30 3.66 7.44 6.87
C SER A 30 2.19 7.88 6.81
N PRO A 31 1.87 9.02 6.15
CA PRO A 31 0.48 9.43 5.88
C PRO A 31 -0.33 8.40 5.06
N ALA A 32 0.34 7.50 4.34
CA ALA A 32 -0.30 6.40 3.62
C ALA A 32 -0.89 5.33 4.55
N ILE A 33 -0.51 5.32 5.81
CA ILE A 33 -1.03 4.41 6.83
C ILE A 33 -2.20 5.11 7.55
N SER A 34 -3.42 4.71 7.21
CA SER A 34 -4.61 5.22 7.87
C SER A 34 -4.66 4.81 9.35
N PRO A 35 -5.37 5.54 10.22
CA PRO A 35 -5.55 5.14 11.63
C PRO A 35 -6.14 3.74 11.77
N GLU A 36 -7.05 3.35 10.88
CA GLU A 36 -7.63 2.01 10.85
C GLU A 36 -6.60 0.94 10.51
N LEU A 37 -5.77 1.18 9.49
CA LEU A 37 -4.69 0.27 9.12
C LEU A 37 -3.66 0.17 10.25
N LEU A 38 -3.27 1.29 10.86
CA LEU A 38 -2.34 1.29 11.99
C LEU A 38 -2.85 0.46 13.16
N LYS A 39 -4.16 0.58 13.49
CA LYS A 39 -4.82 -0.25 14.51
C LYS A 39 -4.74 -1.73 14.15
N VAL A 40 -5.08 -2.11 12.91
CA VAL A 40 -5.02 -3.50 12.44
C VAL A 40 -3.60 -4.05 12.55
N LEU A 41 -2.58 -3.31 12.12
CA LEU A 41 -1.18 -3.74 12.22
C LEU A 41 -0.72 -3.95 13.67
N ALA A 42 -1.24 -3.12 14.60
CA ALA A 42 -0.94 -3.24 16.02
C ALA A 42 -1.66 -4.44 16.67
N GLU A 43 -2.84 -4.80 16.19
CA GLU A 43 -3.64 -5.92 16.68
C GLU A 43 -3.15 -7.28 16.14
N MET A 44 -2.52 -7.31 14.97
CA MET A 44 -1.99 -8.52 14.35
C MET A 44 -0.89 -9.15 15.20
N GLY A 45 -0.96 -10.47 15.39
CA GLY A 45 0.08 -11.27 16.04
C GLY A 45 1.10 -11.85 15.04
N HIS A 46 2.09 -12.57 15.58
CA HIS A 46 3.04 -13.34 14.77
C HIS A 46 2.31 -14.42 13.96
N GLY A 47 2.61 -14.48 12.68
CA GLY A 47 2.01 -15.43 11.74
C GLY A 47 0.70 -14.96 11.11
N ASP A 48 0.08 -13.88 11.62
CA ASP A 48 -1.06 -13.28 10.95
C ASP A 48 -0.68 -12.71 9.58
N GLU A 49 -1.63 -12.77 8.67
CA GLU A 49 -1.47 -12.31 7.30
C GLU A 49 -2.39 -11.12 7.00
N ILE A 50 -1.89 -10.18 6.21
CA ILE A 50 -2.66 -9.07 5.68
C ILE A 50 -2.50 -9.02 4.17
N VAL A 51 -3.61 -8.78 3.46
CA VAL A 51 -3.63 -8.66 2.00
C VAL A 51 -3.63 -7.18 1.61
N PHE A 52 -2.77 -6.82 0.68
CA PHE A 52 -2.86 -5.55 -0.07
C PHE A 52 -3.24 -5.90 -1.50
N SER A 53 -4.39 -5.40 -1.94
CA SER A 53 -4.98 -5.82 -3.21
C SER A 53 -5.06 -4.70 -4.21
N ASP A 54 -5.07 -5.08 -5.50
CA ASP A 54 -5.40 -4.17 -6.58
C ASP A 54 -6.89 -3.75 -6.53
N ALA A 55 -7.24 -2.72 -7.30
CA ALA A 55 -8.59 -2.13 -7.32
C ALA A 55 -9.67 -3.07 -7.89
N HIS A 56 -9.28 -4.17 -8.53
CA HIS A 56 -10.22 -5.14 -9.13
C HIS A 56 -10.48 -6.34 -8.21
N PHE A 57 -9.74 -6.44 -7.10
CA PHE A 57 -9.85 -7.56 -6.17
C PHE A 57 -11.22 -7.57 -5.47
N PRO A 58 -11.89 -8.73 -5.34
CA PRO A 58 -13.20 -8.83 -4.70
C PRO A 58 -13.09 -8.81 -3.15
N ALA A 59 -12.47 -7.76 -2.59
CA ALA A 59 -12.10 -7.66 -1.18
C ALA A 59 -13.28 -7.92 -0.23
N HIS A 60 -14.41 -7.24 -0.46
CA HIS A 60 -15.60 -7.35 0.39
C HIS A 60 -16.30 -8.72 0.31
N THR A 61 -16.06 -9.47 -0.77
CA THR A 61 -16.54 -10.86 -0.88
C THR A 61 -15.61 -11.84 -0.16
N MET A 62 -14.30 -11.51 -0.16
CA MET A 62 -13.29 -12.40 0.38
C MET A 62 -13.11 -12.25 1.89
N ASN A 63 -13.25 -11.04 2.45
CA ASN A 63 -12.96 -10.81 3.86
C ASN A 63 -13.95 -9.82 4.50
N ALA A 64 -14.31 -10.06 5.75
CA ALA A 64 -15.21 -9.19 6.51
C ALA A 64 -14.52 -7.88 6.96
N ARG A 65 -13.17 -7.89 7.07
CA ARG A 65 -12.38 -6.74 7.50
C ARG A 65 -11.64 -6.16 6.29
N VAL A 66 -12.28 -5.19 5.64
CA VAL A 66 -11.74 -4.48 4.48
C VAL A 66 -11.44 -3.03 4.82
N ILE A 67 -10.20 -2.61 4.58
CA ILE A 67 -9.77 -1.22 4.72
C ILE A 67 -9.66 -0.62 3.32
N ARG A 68 -10.39 0.47 3.06
CA ARG A 68 -10.36 1.16 1.77
C ARG A 68 -9.19 2.16 1.71
N ALA A 69 -8.43 2.09 0.62
CA ALA A 69 -7.31 2.99 0.33
C ALA A 69 -7.29 3.36 -1.17
N ASP A 70 -8.44 3.68 -1.72
CA ASP A 70 -8.69 3.84 -3.16
C ASP A 70 -7.80 4.88 -3.85
N GLY A 71 -7.32 5.88 -3.12
CA GLY A 71 -6.48 6.96 -3.66
C GLY A 71 -4.98 6.69 -3.61
N LEU A 72 -4.55 5.53 -3.10
CA LEU A 72 -3.14 5.20 -2.87
C LEU A 72 -2.73 3.97 -3.68
N GLY A 73 -1.52 4.02 -4.26
CA GLY A 73 -0.88 2.84 -4.83
C GLY A 73 -0.51 1.81 -3.76
N CYS A 74 -0.51 0.54 -4.13
CA CYS A 74 -0.14 -0.52 -3.21
C CYS A 74 1.31 -0.34 -2.71
N ASP A 75 2.24 0.02 -3.58
CA ASP A 75 3.64 0.28 -3.25
C ASP A 75 3.82 1.42 -2.25
N GLU A 76 3.00 2.46 -2.34
CA GLU A 76 3.03 3.59 -1.39
C GLU A 76 2.66 3.14 0.02
N ILE A 77 1.63 2.31 0.15
CA ILE A 77 1.20 1.75 1.43
C ILE A 77 2.24 0.76 1.97
N LEU A 78 2.78 -0.11 1.12
CA LEU A 78 3.84 -1.06 1.50
C LEU A 78 5.10 -0.35 1.99
N LYS A 79 5.47 0.78 1.38
CA LYS A 79 6.57 1.63 1.86
C LYS A 79 6.31 2.20 3.25
N GLY A 80 5.06 2.57 3.53
CA GLY A 80 4.65 3.02 4.86
C GLY A 80 4.59 1.89 5.89
N LEU A 81 4.28 0.66 5.45
CA LEU A 81 4.21 -0.54 6.26
C LEU A 81 5.61 -1.01 6.73
N ALA A 82 6.59 -0.98 5.82
CA ALA A 82 7.90 -1.59 6.03
C ALA A 82 8.60 -1.20 7.35
N PRO A 83 8.57 0.06 7.82
CA PRO A 83 9.17 0.42 9.09
C PRO A 83 8.35 0.01 10.33
N LEU A 84 7.11 -0.45 10.16
CA LEU A 84 6.17 -0.73 11.25
C LEU A 84 6.03 -2.22 11.57
N VAL A 85 6.35 -3.10 10.61
CA VAL A 85 6.07 -4.53 10.70
C VAL A 85 7.29 -5.33 10.29
N GLU A 86 7.74 -6.24 11.17
CA GLU A 86 8.70 -7.26 10.78
C GLU A 86 8.04 -8.33 9.91
N LEU A 87 8.76 -8.78 8.90
CA LEU A 87 8.32 -9.90 8.08
C LEU A 87 8.64 -11.23 8.78
N ASP A 88 7.78 -12.22 8.62
CA ASP A 88 8.01 -13.53 9.21
C ASP A 88 9.33 -14.16 8.69
N SER A 89 10.09 -14.77 9.61
CA SER A 89 11.34 -15.44 9.32
C SER A 89 11.23 -16.96 9.36
N TYR A 90 10.08 -17.51 9.79
CA TYR A 90 9.86 -18.94 9.91
C TYR A 90 9.21 -19.55 8.67
N ALA A 91 8.55 -18.72 7.85
CA ALA A 91 7.95 -19.11 6.58
C ALA A 91 8.19 -18.00 5.54
N THR A 92 7.89 -18.28 4.26
CA THR A 92 7.93 -17.24 3.22
C THR A 92 6.92 -16.13 3.56
N PRO A 93 7.38 -14.91 3.86
CA PRO A 93 6.50 -13.86 4.38
C PRO A 93 5.78 -13.07 3.29
N VAL A 94 6.17 -13.22 2.03
CA VAL A 94 5.64 -12.44 0.91
C VAL A 94 5.10 -13.39 -0.16
N ILE A 95 3.81 -13.28 -0.41
CA ILE A 95 3.11 -14.09 -1.40
C ILE A 95 2.41 -13.16 -2.39
N MET A 96 2.56 -13.40 -3.68
CA MET A 96 1.87 -12.64 -4.72
C MET A 96 1.03 -13.57 -5.60
N MET A 97 -0.05 -13.00 -6.15
CA MET A 97 -0.90 -13.74 -7.08
C MET A 97 -0.15 -14.02 -8.39
N GLU A 98 -0.32 -15.24 -8.90
CA GLU A 98 0.18 -15.66 -10.20
C GLU A 98 -0.81 -15.25 -11.31
N ALA A 99 -0.29 -15.00 -12.51
CA ALA A 99 -1.13 -14.78 -13.68
C ALA A 99 -1.85 -16.07 -14.08
N VAL A 100 -3.11 -15.96 -14.49
CA VAL A 100 -3.84 -17.10 -15.07
C VAL A 100 -3.20 -17.53 -16.39
N LYS A 101 -3.37 -18.79 -16.75
CA LYS A 101 -2.86 -19.33 -18.00
C LYS A 101 -3.29 -18.48 -19.20
N GLY A 102 -2.31 -18.01 -19.96
CA GLY A 102 -2.54 -17.16 -21.16
C GLY A 102 -2.51 -15.65 -20.87
N ASP A 103 -2.37 -15.25 -19.62
CA ASP A 103 -2.11 -13.83 -19.24
C ASP A 103 -0.67 -13.64 -18.79
N THR A 104 -0.25 -12.38 -18.62
CA THR A 104 1.12 -12.01 -18.25
C THR A 104 1.12 -11.12 -17.02
N LEU A 105 2.18 -11.25 -16.22
CA LEU A 105 2.47 -10.34 -15.11
C LEU A 105 3.21 -9.11 -15.65
N ASP A 106 2.91 -7.94 -15.11
CA ASP A 106 3.77 -6.76 -15.25
C ASP A 106 4.93 -6.89 -14.26
N PRO A 107 6.19 -7.06 -14.74
CA PRO A 107 7.35 -7.21 -13.87
C PRO A 107 7.65 -5.98 -13.01
N GLU A 108 7.18 -4.80 -13.42
CA GLU A 108 7.38 -3.57 -12.64
C GLU A 108 6.59 -3.58 -11.33
N VAL A 109 5.47 -4.31 -11.25
CA VAL A 109 4.68 -4.44 -10.02
C VAL A 109 5.50 -5.11 -8.93
N GLU A 110 6.05 -6.30 -9.20
CA GLU A 110 6.90 -7.00 -8.22
C GLU A 110 8.11 -6.16 -7.83
N LYS A 111 8.76 -5.52 -8.80
CA LYS A 111 9.92 -4.66 -8.56
C LYS A 111 9.61 -3.51 -7.62
N LYS A 112 8.48 -2.83 -7.82
CA LYS A 112 8.01 -1.75 -6.94
C LYS A 112 7.74 -2.25 -5.54
N TYR A 113 7.06 -3.39 -5.39
CA TYR A 113 6.73 -3.95 -4.09
C TYR A 113 7.98 -4.41 -3.32
N ARG A 114 8.93 -5.03 -4.00
CA ARG A 114 10.24 -5.36 -3.41
C ARG A 114 10.97 -4.12 -2.91
N ALA A 115 11.00 -3.06 -3.72
CA ALA A 115 11.65 -1.80 -3.35
C ALA A 115 10.94 -1.14 -2.16
N ALA A 116 9.60 -1.13 -2.16
CA ALA A 116 8.80 -0.54 -1.09
C ALA A 116 9.02 -1.25 0.25
N LEU A 117 9.06 -2.58 0.24
CA LEU A 117 9.30 -3.41 1.43
C LEU A 117 10.79 -3.52 1.83
N GLY A 118 11.72 -3.15 0.96
CA GLY A 118 13.14 -3.46 1.14
C GLY A 118 13.42 -4.98 1.12
N TYR A 119 12.54 -5.77 0.51
CA TYR A 119 12.57 -7.22 0.57
C TYR A 119 13.37 -7.84 -0.59
N LYS A 120 14.35 -8.67 -0.23
CA LYS A 120 15.25 -9.37 -1.19
C LYS A 120 15.06 -10.88 -1.20
N GLY A 121 14.17 -11.40 -0.36
CA GLY A 121 13.91 -12.83 -0.24
C GLY A 121 13.05 -13.38 -1.38
N THR A 122 12.66 -14.64 -1.23
CA THR A 122 11.77 -15.32 -2.17
C THR A 122 10.34 -14.81 -2.05
N ILE A 123 9.70 -14.52 -3.17
CA ILE A 123 8.25 -14.30 -3.26
C ILE A 123 7.62 -15.60 -3.75
N GLU A 124 6.69 -16.12 -2.96
CA GLU A 124 5.86 -17.24 -3.38
C GLU A 124 4.82 -16.74 -4.38
N ARG A 125 4.65 -17.46 -5.48
CA ARG A 125 3.57 -17.21 -6.44
C ARG A 125 2.44 -18.19 -6.19
N MET A 126 1.23 -17.65 -6.12
CA MET A 126 0.04 -18.44 -5.76
C MET A 126 -1.06 -18.28 -6.81
N GLU A 127 -1.62 -19.40 -7.23
CA GLU A 127 -2.75 -19.43 -8.16
C GLU A 127 -3.92 -18.60 -7.60
N ARG A 128 -4.70 -17.97 -8.49
CA ARG A 128 -5.74 -17.00 -8.16
C ARG A 128 -6.75 -17.50 -7.13
N TYR A 129 -7.29 -18.69 -7.30
CA TYR A 129 -8.31 -19.21 -6.37
C TYR A 129 -7.72 -19.61 -5.02
N ALA A 130 -6.51 -20.16 -5.01
CA ALA A 130 -5.77 -20.43 -3.78
C ALA A 130 -5.47 -19.13 -3.03
N PHE A 131 -5.12 -18.06 -3.75
CA PHE A 131 -4.94 -16.73 -3.18
C PHE A 131 -6.23 -16.19 -2.56
N TYR A 132 -7.38 -16.35 -3.22
CA TYR A 132 -8.67 -15.94 -2.69
C TYR A 132 -9.02 -16.70 -1.40
N GLU A 133 -8.82 -18.02 -1.37
CA GLU A 133 -9.07 -18.82 -0.16
C GLU A 133 -8.16 -18.37 1.00
N ARG A 134 -6.89 -18.06 0.71
CA ARG A 134 -5.96 -17.55 1.72
C ARG A 134 -6.38 -16.15 2.20
N ALA A 135 -6.84 -15.29 1.31
CA ALA A 135 -7.36 -13.96 1.67
C ALA A 135 -8.57 -13.99 2.60
N LYS A 136 -9.42 -15.03 2.52
CA LYS A 136 -10.54 -15.24 3.46
C LYS A 136 -10.06 -15.46 4.89
N GLY A 137 -8.93 -16.13 5.05
CA GLY A 137 -8.30 -16.40 6.34
C GLY A 137 -7.38 -15.30 6.84
N ALA A 138 -7.09 -14.28 6.02
CA ALA A 138 -6.24 -13.16 6.41
C ALA A 138 -6.89 -12.30 7.49
N TYR A 139 -6.07 -11.63 8.29
CA TYR A 139 -6.53 -10.73 9.34
C TYR A 139 -7.35 -9.56 8.77
N ALA A 140 -6.92 -9.01 7.65
CA ALA A 140 -7.62 -7.96 6.91
C ALA A 140 -7.23 -7.94 5.43
N VAL A 141 -8.02 -7.27 4.61
CA VAL A 141 -7.70 -6.92 3.23
C VAL A 141 -7.70 -5.40 3.09
N VAL A 142 -6.60 -4.85 2.59
CA VAL A 142 -6.49 -3.44 2.21
C VAL A 142 -6.73 -3.33 0.71
N LEU A 143 -7.85 -2.75 0.31
CA LEU A 143 -8.21 -2.51 -1.09
C LEU A 143 -7.61 -1.18 -1.53
N THR A 144 -6.61 -1.24 -2.40
CA THR A 144 -5.83 -0.07 -2.85
C THR A 144 -6.31 0.49 -4.19
N GLY A 145 -5.72 1.60 -4.61
CA GLY A 145 -5.91 2.18 -5.94
C GLY A 145 -4.98 1.59 -7.01
N GLU A 146 -4.27 0.50 -6.74
CA GLU A 146 -3.43 -0.17 -7.74
C GLU A 146 -4.28 -0.70 -8.89
N THR A 147 -3.91 -0.34 -10.12
CA THR A 147 -4.67 -0.72 -11.33
C THR A 147 -4.04 -1.86 -12.12
N ALA A 148 -2.80 -2.22 -11.80
CA ALA A 148 -2.13 -3.34 -12.45
C ALA A 148 -2.79 -4.68 -12.08
N LYS A 149 -3.07 -5.49 -13.08
CA LYS A 149 -3.59 -6.85 -12.87
C LYS A 149 -2.61 -7.65 -12.01
N TYR A 150 -3.16 -8.49 -11.13
CA TYR A 150 -2.38 -9.34 -10.22
C TYR A 150 -1.46 -8.57 -9.25
N GLY A 151 -1.74 -7.27 -9.06
CA GLY A 151 -1.08 -6.42 -8.08
C GLY A 151 -1.45 -6.76 -6.63
N ASN A 152 -1.73 -8.04 -6.36
CA ASN A 152 -2.19 -8.53 -5.07
C ASN A 152 -1.04 -9.20 -4.32
N ILE A 153 -0.85 -8.81 -3.07
CA ILE A 153 0.24 -9.30 -2.23
C ILE A 153 -0.26 -9.60 -0.81
N ILE A 154 0.18 -10.73 -0.26
CA ILE A 154 -0.01 -11.09 1.15
C ILE A 154 1.29 -10.89 1.89
N ILE A 155 1.22 -10.25 3.04
CA ILE A 155 2.33 -10.06 3.97
C ILE A 155 2.04 -10.82 5.25
N LYS A 156 2.98 -11.69 5.66
CA LYS A 156 2.93 -12.41 6.94
C LYS A 156 3.78 -11.67 7.97
N LYS A 157 3.14 -11.31 9.09
CA LYS A 157 3.79 -10.60 10.19
C LYS A 157 4.70 -11.53 11.00
N GLY A 158 5.90 -11.07 11.25
CA GLY A 158 6.90 -11.73 12.07
C GLY A 158 6.95 -11.21 13.52
N VAL A 159 8.02 -11.56 14.19
CA VAL A 159 8.31 -11.12 15.56
C VAL A 159 9.21 -9.89 15.55
N THR A 160 8.73 -8.80 16.10
CA THR A 160 9.54 -7.57 16.23
C THR A 160 10.62 -7.78 17.29
N PRO A 161 11.92 -7.61 16.94
CA PRO A 161 12.98 -7.68 17.93
C PRO A 161 12.86 -6.55 18.96
N VAL A 162 12.90 -6.91 20.23
CA VAL A 162 12.92 -5.93 21.32
C VAL A 162 14.35 -5.82 21.84
N ALA A 163 14.93 -4.63 21.82
CA ALA A 163 16.22 -4.40 22.44
C ALA A 163 16.10 -4.71 23.96
N LYS A 164 17.01 -5.55 24.46
CA LYS A 164 17.14 -5.81 25.90
C LYS A 164 17.92 -4.73 26.59
#